data_336d50c3302b0c60e77fe9ca774ebe43
#
_entry.id   336d50c3302b0c60e77fe9ca774ebe43
#
_cell.length_a   1.000
_cell.length_b   1.000
_cell.length_c   1.000
_cell.angle_alpha   90.00
_cell.angle_beta   90.00
_cell.angle_gamma   90.00
#
_symmetry.space_group_name_H-M   'P 1'
#
loop_
_entity.id
_entity.type
_entity.pdbx_description
1 polymer ?
#
loop_
_entity_poly.entity_id
_entity_poly.type
_entity_poly.pdbx_seq_one_letter_code
_entity_poly.pdbx_strand_id
1 'polypeptide(L)'
;MGLITGIVANVDSGKTTLSESLLFTSGAIRKMGRVDDRNSFLDFDNIERRRGITVYAKEALLGKGITLIDTPGHVDFSSEMERSLCALDAAILIVSAQDGITGHVRTLWRLLDKYSVPTLIFLNKIDIPGIDRKKLEEEIISSFSNCIIPYPFSSIEEIAEKDDFVLEKYLSGEEIGEEDISAMISKRKLFPLLSGSALKNQGVEEILYVLEHYFGSKCTDDEFGALLYKVSRDKKRRRCKKRSLIV
;
A
#
# COMPACT_ATOMS: atom_id res chain seq x y z
N MET A 1 -3.87 -18.39 2.82
CA MET A 1 -3.58 -17.69 1.55
C MET A 1 -2.74 -16.45 1.83
N GLY A 2 -1.93 -15.96 0.87
CA GLY A 2 -1.08 -14.79 1.10
C GLY A 2 -1.83 -13.49 0.85
N LEU A 3 -1.46 -12.43 1.58
CA LEU A 3 -1.97 -11.07 1.39
C LEU A 3 -1.39 -10.45 0.12
N ILE A 4 -2.24 -9.94 -0.77
CA ILE A 4 -1.83 -9.25 -1.99
C ILE A 4 -1.92 -7.74 -1.75
N THR A 5 -0.77 -7.10 -1.62
CA THR A 5 -0.67 -5.67 -1.31
C THR A 5 -0.15 -4.88 -2.50
N GLY A 6 -0.87 -3.84 -2.91
CA GLY A 6 -0.43 -2.92 -3.96
C GLY A 6 0.16 -1.63 -3.43
N ILE A 7 1.18 -1.07 -4.10
CA ILE A 7 1.64 0.28 -3.82
C ILE A 7 1.07 1.22 -4.87
N VAL A 8 0.37 2.25 -4.41
CA VAL A 8 -0.30 3.25 -5.22
C VAL A 8 0.24 4.63 -4.88
N ALA A 9 0.68 5.38 -5.87
CA ALA A 9 1.42 6.61 -5.60
C ALA A 9 1.42 7.57 -6.79
N ASN A 10 1.58 8.85 -6.51
CA ASN A 10 1.92 9.83 -7.55
C ASN A 10 3.35 9.60 -8.07
N VAL A 11 3.66 10.13 -9.25
CA VAL A 11 5.02 10.17 -9.78
C VAL A 11 5.94 10.87 -8.78
N ASP A 12 7.17 10.40 -8.64
CA ASP A 12 8.21 10.92 -7.74
C ASP A 12 7.88 10.92 -6.23
N SER A 13 6.77 10.32 -5.81
CA SER A 13 6.45 10.19 -4.37
C SER A 13 7.30 9.15 -3.61
N GLY A 14 8.18 8.42 -4.30
CA GLY A 14 9.07 7.42 -3.74
C GLY A 14 8.52 6.00 -3.75
N LYS A 15 7.61 5.68 -4.70
CA LYS A 15 7.00 4.35 -4.85
C LYS A 15 8.04 3.24 -4.98
N THR A 16 8.94 3.31 -5.96
CA THR A 16 9.99 2.31 -6.18
C THR A 16 10.96 2.23 -4.99
N THR A 17 11.26 3.37 -4.36
CA THR A 17 12.12 3.42 -3.17
C THR A 17 11.47 2.69 -2.00
N LEU A 18 10.16 2.87 -1.77
CA LEU A 18 9.43 2.15 -0.73
C LEU A 18 9.36 0.65 -1.03
N SER A 19 9.12 0.26 -2.29
CA SER A 19 9.12 -1.15 -2.70
C SER A 19 10.46 -1.83 -2.40
N GLU A 20 11.59 -1.19 -2.73
CA GLU A 20 12.93 -1.67 -2.43
C GLU A 20 13.20 -1.74 -0.92
N SER A 21 12.75 -0.73 -0.17
CA SER A 21 12.88 -0.66 1.28
C SER A 21 12.10 -1.78 1.97
N LEU A 22 10.86 -2.04 1.55
CA LEU A 22 10.04 -3.16 2.05
C LEU A 22 10.69 -4.51 1.74
N LEU A 23 11.22 -4.72 0.53
CA LEU A 23 11.92 -5.94 0.15
C LEU A 23 13.21 -6.15 0.97
N PHE A 24 13.93 -5.07 1.27
CA PHE A 24 15.13 -5.13 2.09
C PHE A 24 14.78 -5.45 3.56
N THR A 25 13.83 -4.72 4.12
CA THR A 25 13.41 -4.88 5.53
C THR A 25 12.79 -6.26 5.78
N SER A 26 12.03 -6.80 4.83
CA SER A 26 11.50 -8.16 4.90
C SER A 26 12.54 -9.27 4.71
N GLY A 27 13.80 -8.91 4.34
CA GLY A 27 14.87 -9.86 4.06
C GLY A 27 14.75 -10.56 2.69
N ALA A 28 13.81 -10.14 1.83
CA ALA A 28 13.66 -10.70 0.49
C ALA A 28 14.85 -10.36 -0.43
N ILE A 29 15.49 -9.23 -0.20
CA ILE A 29 16.75 -8.83 -0.87
C ILE A 29 17.82 -8.50 0.17
N ARG A 30 19.08 -8.80 -0.17
CA ARG A 30 20.23 -8.57 0.71
C ARG A 30 20.78 -7.15 0.68
N LYS A 31 20.48 -6.38 -0.36
CA LYS A 31 20.97 -5.02 -0.56
C LYS A 31 19.86 -4.20 -1.20
N MET A 32 19.59 -3.05 -0.61
CA MET A 32 18.63 -2.10 -1.14
C MET A 32 19.16 -1.49 -2.44
N GLY A 33 18.41 -1.58 -3.53
CA GLY A 33 18.69 -0.88 -4.77
C GLY A 33 18.31 0.59 -4.67
N ARG A 34 18.96 1.46 -5.47
CA ARG A 34 18.60 2.86 -5.61
C ARG A 34 18.17 3.15 -7.04
N VAL A 35 17.06 3.85 -7.19
CA VAL A 35 16.54 4.26 -8.51
C VAL A 35 17.56 5.13 -9.23
N ASP A 36 18.22 6.04 -8.50
CA ASP A 36 19.26 6.94 -9.02
C ASP A 36 20.48 6.20 -9.57
N ASP A 37 20.84 5.07 -8.96
CA ASP A 37 21.98 4.23 -9.38
C ASP A 37 21.58 3.22 -10.47
N ARG A 38 20.30 3.20 -10.92
CA ARG A 38 19.75 2.25 -11.90
C ARG A 38 19.94 0.77 -11.51
N ASN A 39 20.04 0.49 -10.22
CA ASN A 39 20.28 -0.83 -9.63
C ASN A 39 19.05 -1.38 -8.90
N SER A 40 17.85 -0.80 -9.10
CA SER A 40 16.61 -1.26 -8.49
C SER A 40 16.30 -2.70 -8.90
N PHE A 41 15.95 -3.53 -7.92
CA PHE A 41 15.56 -4.94 -8.14
C PHE A 41 14.29 -5.06 -8.99
N LEU A 42 13.40 -4.09 -8.91
CA LEU A 42 12.12 -4.08 -9.63
C LEU A 42 12.23 -3.51 -11.05
N ASP A 43 13.25 -2.71 -11.40
CA ASP A 43 13.36 -2.05 -12.71
C ASP A 43 14.14 -2.93 -13.71
N PHE A 44 13.46 -3.92 -14.31
CA PHE A 44 14.05 -4.84 -15.30
C PHE A 44 13.93 -4.36 -16.76
N ASP A 45 13.01 -3.43 -17.07
CA ASP A 45 12.81 -3.00 -18.46
C ASP A 45 13.67 -1.77 -18.80
N ASN A 46 14.30 -1.80 -19.99
CA ASN A 46 15.16 -0.71 -20.47
C ASN A 46 14.39 0.61 -20.68
N ILE A 47 13.09 0.56 -20.93
CA ILE A 47 12.22 1.75 -21.10
C ILE A 47 11.97 2.38 -19.74
N GLU A 48 11.65 1.59 -18.72
CA GLU A 48 11.42 2.03 -17.35
C GLU A 48 12.68 2.66 -16.75
N ARG A 49 13.84 2.00 -16.93
CA ARG A 49 15.15 2.52 -16.49
C ARG A 49 15.53 3.85 -17.13
N ARG A 50 15.16 4.07 -18.40
CA ARG A 50 15.47 5.33 -19.12
C ARG A 50 14.55 6.47 -18.68
N ARG A 51 13.30 6.19 -18.32
CA ARG A 51 12.29 7.18 -17.99
C ARG A 51 12.09 7.36 -16.48
N GLY A 52 12.61 6.45 -15.64
CA GLY A 52 12.42 6.47 -14.18
C GLY A 52 10.98 6.25 -13.73
N ILE A 53 10.14 5.62 -14.59
CA ILE A 53 8.72 5.37 -14.31
C ILE A 53 8.38 3.90 -14.46
N THR A 54 7.53 3.37 -13.58
CA THR A 54 6.97 2.03 -13.70
C THR A 54 5.84 2.04 -14.72
N VAL A 55 5.95 1.20 -15.75
CA VAL A 55 4.96 1.06 -16.83
C VAL A 55 4.07 -0.14 -16.62
N TYR A 56 4.64 -1.24 -16.10
CA TYR A 56 3.92 -2.49 -15.87
C TYR A 56 3.94 -2.86 -14.39
N ALA A 57 2.81 -3.35 -13.89
CA ALA A 57 2.74 -3.89 -12.54
C ALA A 57 3.78 -5.02 -12.34
N LYS A 58 4.52 -4.99 -11.24
CA LYS A 58 5.56 -5.96 -10.89
C LYS A 58 5.20 -6.64 -9.58
N GLU A 59 5.57 -7.90 -9.47
CA GLU A 59 5.30 -8.70 -8.27
C GLU A 59 6.60 -9.05 -7.57
N ALA A 60 6.58 -8.94 -6.26
CA ALA A 60 7.65 -9.40 -5.39
C ALA A 60 7.08 -10.01 -4.11
N LEU A 61 7.71 -11.05 -3.58
CA LEU A 61 7.33 -11.65 -2.31
C LEU A 61 8.10 -10.95 -1.19
N LEU A 62 7.38 -10.40 -0.22
CA LEU A 62 7.95 -9.76 0.98
C LEU A 62 8.25 -10.77 2.11
N GLY A 63 7.97 -12.05 1.92
CA GLY A 63 7.98 -13.05 2.99
C GLY A 63 6.65 -13.09 3.76
N LYS A 64 6.53 -14.01 4.75
CA LYS A 64 5.34 -14.18 5.59
C LYS A 64 4.00 -14.24 4.84
N GLY A 65 4.03 -14.63 3.56
CA GLY A 65 2.83 -14.72 2.75
C GLY A 65 2.35 -13.41 2.11
N ILE A 66 3.11 -12.31 2.20
CA ILE A 66 2.74 -11.04 1.56
C ILE A 66 3.34 -10.97 0.16
N THR A 67 2.49 -10.73 -0.84
CA THR A 67 2.88 -10.45 -2.21
C THR A 67 2.70 -8.97 -2.50
N LEU A 68 3.79 -8.27 -2.82
CA LEU A 68 3.79 -6.87 -3.21
C LEU A 68 3.55 -6.75 -4.71
N ILE A 69 2.59 -5.90 -5.10
CA ILE A 69 2.37 -5.47 -6.47
C ILE A 69 2.75 -3.99 -6.59
N ASP A 70 3.84 -3.71 -7.31
CA ASP A 70 4.24 -2.35 -7.67
C ASP A 70 3.41 -1.89 -8.88
N THR A 71 2.44 -0.99 -8.64
CA THR A 71 1.51 -0.52 -9.69
C THR A 71 2.09 0.67 -10.47
N PRO A 72 1.70 0.88 -11.74
CA PRO A 72 2.08 2.09 -12.48
C PRO A 72 1.62 3.35 -11.76
N GLY A 73 2.52 4.33 -11.58
CA GLY A 73 2.21 5.60 -10.89
C GLY A 73 1.81 6.74 -11.82
N HIS A 74 1.87 6.56 -13.14
CA HIS A 74 1.57 7.62 -14.12
C HIS A 74 0.12 7.58 -14.57
N VAL A 75 -0.50 8.75 -14.75
CA VAL A 75 -1.91 8.91 -15.14
C VAL A 75 -2.23 8.21 -16.48
N ASP A 76 -1.27 8.18 -17.41
CA ASP A 76 -1.43 7.53 -18.73
C ASP A 76 -1.63 6.00 -18.65
N PHE A 77 -1.33 5.38 -17.49
CA PHE A 77 -1.49 3.95 -17.25
C PHE A 77 -2.66 3.62 -16.32
N SER A 78 -3.67 4.49 -16.25
CA SER A 78 -4.83 4.32 -15.37
C SER A 78 -5.56 3.00 -15.58
N SER A 79 -5.69 2.51 -16.81
CA SER A 79 -6.32 1.22 -17.11
C SER A 79 -5.55 0.01 -16.58
N GLU A 80 -4.21 0.06 -16.59
CA GLU A 80 -3.36 -0.99 -16.03
C GLU A 80 -3.42 -0.95 -14.50
N MET A 81 -3.45 0.25 -13.93
CA MET A 81 -3.63 0.45 -12.49
C MET A 81 -5.00 -0.07 -12.02
N GLU A 82 -6.11 0.29 -12.69
CA GLU A 82 -7.45 -0.18 -12.32
C GLU A 82 -7.56 -1.72 -12.34
N ARG A 83 -6.96 -2.38 -13.34
CA ARG A 83 -6.89 -3.85 -13.37
C ARG A 83 -6.13 -4.42 -12.19
N SER A 84 -5.04 -3.76 -11.78
CA SER A 84 -4.27 -4.18 -10.62
C SER A 84 -5.05 -4.02 -9.33
N LEU A 85 -5.81 -2.91 -9.18
CA LEU A 85 -6.62 -2.65 -7.97
C LEU A 85 -7.66 -3.74 -7.69
N CYS A 86 -8.27 -4.32 -8.75
CA CYS A 86 -9.24 -5.40 -8.58
C CYS A 86 -8.63 -6.67 -7.96
N ALA A 87 -7.31 -6.84 -8.05
CA ALA A 87 -6.60 -8.01 -7.55
C ALA A 87 -5.97 -7.79 -6.17
N LEU A 88 -6.16 -6.62 -5.55
CA LEU A 88 -5.55 -6.28 -4.27
C LEU A 88 -6.45 -6.63 -3.09
N ASP A 89 -5.86 -7.23 -2.07
CA ASP A 89 -6.45 -7.35 -0.73
C ASP A 89 -6.22 -6.09 0.10
N ALA A 90 -5.08 -5.42 -0.13
CA ALA A 90 -4.67 -4.20 0.55
C ALA A 90 -3.93 -3.24 -0.39
N ALA A 91 -3.92 -1.95 -0.06
CA ALA A 91 -3.14 -0.95 -0.77
C ALA A 91 -2.35 -0.07 0.20
N ILE A 92 -1.13 0.31 -0.21
CA ILE A 92 -0.34 1.36 0.42
C ILE A 92 -0.45 2.59 -0.47
N LEU A 93 -1.16 3.62 -0.01
CA LEU A 93 -1.22 4.92 -0.68
C LEU A 93 -0.08 5.80 -0.18
N ILE A 94 0.86 6.13 -1.06
CA ILE A 94 1.96 7.02 -0.71
C ILE A 94 1.58 8.46 -1.00
N VAL A 95 1.74 9.31 0.02
CA VAL A 95 1.66 10.77 -0.09
C VAL A 95 3.06 11.34 0.16
N SER A 96 3.57 12.13 -0.78
CA SER A 96 4.87 12.81 -0.61
C SER A 96 4.70 14.03 0.30
N ALA A 97 5.47 14.11 1.38
CA ALA A 97 5.43 15.29 2.27
C ALA A 97 5.89 16.57 1.57
N GLN A 98 6.67 16.45 0.51
CA GLN A 98 7.12 17.58 -0.30
C GLN A 98 5.99 18.16 -1.17
N ASP A 99 5.16 17.29 -1.77
CA ASP A 99 4.15 17.68 -2.76
C ASP A 99 2.76 17.83 -2.13
N GLY A 100 2.54 17.25 -0.95
CA GLY A 100 1.26 17.22 -0.27
C GLY A 100 0.20 16.45 -1.03
N ILE A 101 -1.07 16.85 -0.85
CA ILE A 101 -2.22 16.20 -1.48
C ILE A 101 -2.45 16.79 -2.87
N THR A 102 -1.90 16.17 -3.89
CA THR A 102 -2.09 16.54 -5.30
C THR A 102 -3.45 16.06 -5.83
N GLY A 103 -3.89 16.62 -6.97
CA GLY A 103 -5.10 16.16 -7.66
C GLY A 103 -5.04 14.68 -8.05
N HIS A 104 -3.84 14.17 -8.38
CA HIS A 104 -3.65 12.75 -8.69
C HIS A 104 -3.83 11.86 -7.45
N VAL A 105 -3.28 12.26 -6.30
CA VAL A 105 -3.48 11.52 -5.03
C VAL A 105 -4.97 11.45 -4.67
N ARG A 106 -5.73 12.54 -4.88
CA ARG A 106 -7.20 12.53 -4.69
C ARG A 106 -7.91 11.56 -5.64
N THR A 107 -7.43 11.44 -6.89
CA THR A 107 -7.96 10.49 -7.85
C THR A 107 -7.67 9.05 -7.43
N LEU A 108 -6.44 8.77 -6.96
CA LEU A 108 -6.05 7.46 -6.44
C LEU A 108 -6.90 7.07 -5.23
N TRP A 109 -7.14 7.99 -4.29
CA TRP A 109 -8.01 7.76 -3.14
C TRP A 109 -9.43 7.35 -3.56
N ARG A 110 -10.02 8.08 -4.54
CA ARG A 110 -11.36 7.76 -5.09
C ARG A 110 -11.40 6.40 -5.78
N LEU A 111 -10.33 6.01 -6.48
CA LEU A 111 -10.23 4.70 -7.10
C LEU A 111 -10.15 3.58 -6.05
N LEU A 112 -9.35 3.75 -5.00
CA LEU A 112 -9.29 2.81 -3.88
C LEU A 112 -10.64 2.68 -3.19
N ASP A 113 -11.41 3.76 -3.09
CA ASP A 113 -12.77 3.76 -2.57
C ASP A 113 -13.72 3.02 -3.49
N LYS A 114 -13.72 3.34 -4.79
CA LYS A 114 -14.54 2.68 -5.83
C LYS A 114 -14.38 1.16 -5.85
N TYR A 115 -13.15 0.67 -5.65
CA TYR A 115 -12.84 -0.77 -5.63
C TYR A 115 -12.86 -1.38 -4.23
N SER A 116 -13.27 -0.62 -3.22
CA SER A 116 -13.35 -1.05 -1.82
C SER A 116 -12.05 -1.71 -1.32
N VAL A 117 -10.89 -1.18 -1.71
CA VAL A 117 -9.58 -1.71 -1.31
C VAL A 117 -9.22 -1.18 0.08
N PRO A 118 -9.01 -2.04 1.09
CA PRO A 118 -8.45 -1.67 2.39
C PRO A 118 -7.13 -0.93 2.19
N THR A 119 -6.95 0.22 2.83
CA THR A 119 -5.86 1.14 2.50
C THR A 119 -5.10 1.59 3.73
N LEU A 120 -3.77 1.46 3.68
CA LEU A 120 -2.81 2.10 4.56
C LEU A 120 -2.26 3.34 3.86
N ILE A 121 -2.15 4.46 4.58
CA ILE A 121 -1.59 5.69 4.03
C ILE A 121 -0.17 5.86 4.57
N PHE A 122 0.79 6.13 3.70
CA PHE A 122 2.17 6.39 4.07
C PHE A 122 2.62 7.78 3.64
N LEU A 123 2.81 8.68 4.62
CA LEU A 123 3.37 10.01 4.40
C LEU A 123 4.91 9.88 4.31
N ASN A 124 5.41 9.87 3.08
CA ASN A 124 6.82 9.66 2.75
C ASN A 124 7.60 10.97 2.65
N LYS A 125 8.93 10.89 2.75
CA LYS A 125 9.88 12.01 2.64
C LYS A 125 9.78 13.03 3.77
N ILE A 126 9.41 12.60 4.98
CA ILE A 126 9.37 13.50 6.15
C ILE A 126 10.77 13.96 6.62
N ASP A 127 11.82 13.36 6.07
CA ASP A 127 13.23 13.71 6.34
C ASP A 127 13.71 14.98 5.63
N ILE A 128 12.89 15.57 4.77
CA ILE A 128 13.20 16.83 4.09
C ILE A 128 13.07 18.00 5.10
N PRO A 129 14.10 18.86 5.19
CA PRO A 129 14.06 20.01 6.10
C PRO A 129 12.86 20.94 5.81
N GLY A 130 12.22 21.43 6.89
CA GLY A 130 11.09 22.36 6.79
C GLY A 130 9.72 21.69 6.61
N ILE A 131 9.63 20.37 6.61
CA ILE A 131 8.36 19.65 6.59
C ILE A 131 7.70 19.70 7.97
N ASP A 132 6.46 20.21 8.01
CA ASP A 132 5.59 20.11 9.19
C ASP A 132 4.71 18.86 9.08
N ARG A 133 5.18 17.77 9.69
CA ARG A 133 4.51 16.47 9.69
C ARG A 133 3.09 16.55 10.22
N LYS A 134 2.87 17.19 11.37
CA LYS A 134 1.55 17.26 12.01
C LYS A 134 0.53 17.95 11.14
N LYS A 135 0.92 19.09 10.56
CA LYS A 135 0.06 19.84 9.65
C LYS A 135 -0.35 19.00 8.42
N LEU A 136 0.58 18.23 7.87
CA LEU A 136 0.30 17.36 6.71
C LEU A 136 -0.61 16.18 7.09
N GLU A 137 -0.42 15.58 8.26
CA GLU A 137 -1.30 14.54 8.78
C GLU A 137 -2.73 15.07 8.96
N GLU A 138 -2.92 16.24 9.55
CA GLU A 138 -4.21 16.91 9.69
C GLU A 138 -4.84 17.24 8.33
N GLU A 139 -4.04 17.67 7.35
CA GLU A 139 -4.51 17.93 5.99
C GLU A 139 -4.98 16.64 5.30
N ILE A 140 -4.28 15.53 5.47
CA ILE A 140 -4.67 14.21 4.94
C ILE A 140 -6.00 13.77 5.56
N ILE A 141 -6.13 13.84 6.87
CA ILE A 141 -7.34 13.46 7.60
C ILE A 141 -8.52 14.29 7.11
N SER A 142 -8.39 15.62 7.09
CA SER A 142 -9.47 16.52 6.69
C SER A 142 -9.86 16.40 5.20
N SER A 143 -8.91 16.01 4.34
CA SER A 143 -9.14 15.93 2.89
C SER A 143 -9.70 14.60 2.42
N PHE A 144 -9.45 13.51 3.13
CA PHE A 144 -9.84 12.17 2.69
C PHE A 144 -10.93 11.56 3.55
N SER A 145 -10.70 11.39 4.85
CA SER A 145 -11.65 10.77 5.76
C SER A 145 -11.28 11.02 7.22
N ASN A 146 -12.29 11.26 8.06
CA ASN A 146 -12.14 11.31 9.51
C ASN A 146 -11.88 9.93 10.15
N CYS A 147 -11.93 8.86 9.36
CA CYS A 147 -11.57 7.50 9.78
C CYS A 147 -10.07 7.20 9.62
N ILE A 148 -9.27 8.19 9.22
CA ILE A 148 -7.81 8.08 9.16
C ILE A 148 -7.26 8.38 10.55
N ILE A 149 -6.50 7.43 11.11
CA ILE A 149 -5.87 7.56 12.44
C ILE A 149 -4.36 7.34 12.31
N PRO A 150 -3.54 8.28 12.86
CA PRO A 150 -2.10 8.11 12.89
C PRO A 150 -1.68 6.86 13.69
N TYR A 151 -0.72 6.12 13.12
CA TYR A 151 -0.11 4.96 13.78
C TYR A 151 1.25 5.35 14.41
N PRO A 152 1.61 4.86 15.62
CA PRO A 152 0.83 3.94 16.45
C PRO A 152 -0.43 4.61 17.03
N PHE A 153 -1.48 3.82 17.12
CA PHE A 153 -2.77 4.30 17.61
C PHE A 153 -2.65 4.83 19.05
N SER A 154 -3.01 6.09 19.25
CA SER A 154 -2.82 6.76 20.54
C SER A 154 -3.94 6.46 21.55
N SER A 155 -5.14 6.16 21.06
CA SER A 155 -6.32 5.93 21.89
C SER A 155 -7.24 4.90 21.26
N ILE A 156 -7.63 3.89 22.05
CA ILE A 156 -8.66 2.92 21.67
C ILE A 156 -10.03 3.58 21.53
N GLU A 157 -10.30 4.59 22.33
CA GLU A 157 -11.53 5.39 22.27
C GLU A 157 -11.68 6.06 20.91
N GLU A 158 -10.62 6.70 20.39
CA GLU A 158 -10.62 7.32 19.06
C GLU A 158 -10.91 6.30 17.94
N ILE A 159 -10.41 5.07 18.06
CA ILE A 159 -10.72 3.99 17.13
C ILE A 159 -12.18 3.57 17.25
N ALA A 160 -12.67 3.38 18.47
CA ALA A 160 -14.03 2.93 18.73
C ALA A 160 -15.08 3.91 18.17
N GLU A 161 -14.85 5.21 18.26
CA GLU A 161 -15.72 6.24 17.68
C GLU A 161 -15.95 6.15 16.17
N LYS A 162 -15.14 5.37 15.44
CA LYS A 162 -15.26 5.23 13.98
C LYS A 162 -16.20 4.11 13.53
N ASP A 163 -16.64 3.24 14.47
CA ASP A 163 -17.55 2.14 14.17
C ASP A 163 -18.52 1.93 15.32
N ASP A 164 -19.84 1.98 15.03
CA ASP A 164 -20.89 1.87 16.06
C ASP A 164 -20.81 0.54 16.84
N PHE A 165 -20.45 -0.57 16.19
CA PHE A 165 -20.32 -1.87 16.83
C PHE A 165 -19.12 -1.90 17.80
N VAL A 166 -17.98 -1.33 17.37
CA VAL A 166 -16.78 -1.26 18.20
C VAL A 166 -16.98 -0.27 19.35
N LEU A 167 -17.74 0.82 19.12
CA LEU A 167 -18.09 1.78 20.16
C LEU A 167 -18.98 1.14 21.24
N GLU A 168 -20.00 0.35 20.84
CA GLU A 168 -20.85 -0.37 21.78
C GLU A 168 -20.04 -1.36 22.63
N LYS A 169 -19.11 -2.09 21.99
CA LYS A 169 -18.18 -3.00 22.66
C LYS A 169 -17.29 -2.26 23.67
N TYR A 170 -16.75 -1.09 23.29
CA TYR A 170 -15.93 -0.26 24.17
C TYR A 170 -16.72 0.25 25.37
N LEU A 171 -17.96 0.73 25.15
CA LEU A 171 -18.85 1.25 26.21
C LEU A 171 -19.33 0.14 27.17
N SER A 172 -19.43 -1.10 26.70
CA SER A 172 -19.76 -2.26 27.55
C SER A 172 -18.58 -2.75 28.40
N GLY A 173 -17.38 -2.16 28.19
CA GLY A 173 -16.16 -2.53 28.92
C GLY A 173 -15.46 -3.78 28.37
N GLU A 174 -15.81 -4.21 27.17
CA GLU A 174 -15.14 -5.31 26.49
C GLU A 174 -13.81 -4.83 25.89
N GLU A 175 -12.82 -5.73 25.81
CA GLU A 175 -11.53 -5.46 25.21
C GLU A 175 -11.64 -5.37 23.67
N ILE A 176 -11.08 -4.33 23.08
CA ILE A 176 -10.95 -4.17 21.62
C ILE A 176 -9.60 -4.75 21.22
N GLY A 177 -9.66 -5.86 20.47
CA GLY A 177 -8.48 -6.61 20.01
C GLY A 177 -8.05 -6.25 18.58
N GLU A 178 -6.97 -6.90 18.15
CA GLU A 178 -6.46 -6.77 16.77
C GLU A 178 -7.48 -7.22 15.71
N GLU A 179 -8.35 -8.18 16.06
CA GLU A 179 -9.41 -8.68 15.16
C GLU A 179 -10.46 -7.59 14.88
N ASP A 180 -10.84 -6.79 15.89
CA ASP A 180 -11.78 -5.68 15.71
C ASP A 180 -11.18 -4.62 14.79
N ILE A 181 -9.91 -4.25 15.00
CA ILE A 181 -9.18 -3.30 14.18
C ILE A 181 -9.06 -3.82 12.74
N SER A 182 -8.71 -5.08 12.55
CA SER A 182 -8.63 -5.73 11.25
C SER A 182 -9.99 -5.71 10.51
N ALA A 183 -11.08 -6.00 11.23
CA ALA A 183 -12.42 -5.93 10.68
C ALA A 183 -12.82 -4.51 10.25
N MET A 184 -12.44 -3.48 11.03
CA MET A 184 -12.68 -2.08 10.68
C MET A 184 -11.89 -1.68 9.43
N ILE A 185 -10.62 -2.08 9.32
CA ILE A 185 -9.77 -1.81 8.14
C ILE A 185 -10.35 -2.51 6.89
N SER A 186 -10.73 -3.78 7.01
CA SER A 186 -11.34 -4.55 5.91
C SER A 186 -12.64 -3.91 5.40
N LYS A 187 -13.45 -3.34 6.31
CA LYS A 187 -14.69 -2.61 5.99
C LYS A 187 -14.44 -1.14 5.62
N ARG A 188 -13.19 -0.69 5.56
CA ARG A 188 -12.81 0.70 5.26
C ARG A 188 -13.36 1.73 6.27
N LYS A 189 -13.54 1.33 7.51
CA LYS A 189 -13.95 2.19 8.62
C LYS A 189 -12.77 2.69 9.44
N LEU A 190 -11.57 2.21 9.15
CA LEU A 190 -10.31 2.66 9.73
C LEU A 190 -9.20 2.62 8.68
N PHE A 191 -8.40 3.68 8.60
CA PHE A 191 -7.26 3.79 7.71
C PHE A 191 -6.02 4.18 8.53
N PRO A 192 -5.06 3.26 8.72
CA PRO A 192 -3.80 3.59 9.38
C PRO A 192 -2.99 4.62 8.57
N LEU A 193 -2.54 5.69 9.24
CA LEU A 193 -1.64 6.69 8.67
C LEU A 193 -0.26 6.55 9.32
N LEU A 194 0.73 6.16 8.53
CA LEU A 194 2.12 6.09 8.94
C LEU A 194 2.93 7.19 8.28
N SER A 195 4.00 7.62 8.95
CA SER A 195 4.88 8.68 8.44
C SER A 195 6.33 8.23 8.51
N GLY A 196 7.09 8.48 7.44
CA GLY A 196 8.47 8.02 7.40
C GLY A 196 9.28 8.53 6.20
N SER A 197 10.43 7.91 6.01
CA SER A 197 11.30 8.11 4.85
C SER A 197 11.71 6.76 4.29
N ALA A 198 11.17 6.40 3.14
CA ALA A 198 11.54 5.18 2.44
C ALA A 198 13.04 5.15 2.08
N LEU A 199 13.62 6.31 1.78
CA LEU A 199 15.05 6.45 1.46
C LEU A 199 15.94 6.11 2.66
N LYS A 200 15.52 6.48 3.87
CA LYS A 200 16.23 6.22 5.12
C LYS A 200 15.77 4.96 5.83
N ASN A 201 14.88 4.20 5.23
CA ASN A 201 14.25 3.01 5.82
C ASN A 201 13.52 3.30 7.15
N GLN A 202 12.99 4.52 7.32
CA GLN A 202 12.27 4.96 8.51
C GLN A 202 10.77 4.76 8.33
N GLY A 203 10.11 4.12 9.30
CA GLY A 203 8.67 3.83 9.25
C GLY A 203 8.31 2.59 8.39
N VAL A 204 9.30 1.88 7.84
CA VAL A 204 9.07 0.75 6.91
C VAL A 204 8.80 -0.55 7.66
N GLU A 205 9.44 -0.76 8.81
CA GLU A 205 9.16 -1.90 9.69
C GLU A 205 7.73 -1.84 10.22
N GLU A 206 7.26 -0.64 10.56
CA GLU A 206 5.90 -0.39 11.01
C GLU A 206 4.88 -0.67 9.91
N ILE A 207 5.18 -0.36 8.63
CA ILE A 207 4.32 -0.74 7.51
C ILE A 207 4.18 -2.26 7.44
N LEU A 208 5.28 -3.02 7.51
CA LEU A 208 5.24 -4.48 7.50
C LEU A 208 4.45 -5.02 8.68
N TYR A 209 4.66 -4.48 9.87
CA TYR A 209 3.92 -4.87 11.07
C TYR A 209 2.41 -4.67 10.89
N VAL A 210 2.00 -3.49 10.43
CA VAL A 210 0.59 -3.15 10.22
C VAL A 210 -0.04 -4.05 9.15
N LEU A 211 0.67 -4.34 8.05
CA LEU A 211 0.19 -5.27 7.02
C LEU A 211 0.02 -6.70 7.54
N GLU A 212 0.95 -7.17 8.37
CA GLU A 212 0.93 -8.52 8.91
C GLU A 212 -0.15 -8.76 9.95
N HIS A 213 -0.45 -7.75 10.81
CA HIS A 213 -1.34 -7.92 11.95
C HIS A 213 -2.77 -7.43 11.68
N TYR A 214 -2.93 -6.40 10.84
CA TYR A 214 -4.25 -5.77 10.67
C TYR A 214 -4.86 -5.96 9.28
N PHE A 215 -4.09 -6.43 8.28
CA PHE A 215 -4.63 -6.67 6.94
C PHE A 215 -4.74 -8.16 6.66
N GLY A 216 -5.96 -8.62 6.38
CA GLY A 216 -6.25 -10.00 6.01
C GLY A 216 -6.43 -10.19 4.50
N SER A 217 -6.24 -11.42 4.00
CA SER A 217 -6.64 -11.79 2.65
C SER A 217 -8.17 -11.83 2.54
N LYS A 218 -8.71 -11.34 1.42
CA LYS A 218 -10.16 -11.37 1.12
C LYS A 218 -10.71 -12.78 0.86
N CYS A 219 -9.85 -13.78 0.73
CA CYS A 219 -10.27 -15.12 0.37
C CYS A 219 -10.96 -15.83 1.54
N THR A 220 -12.29 -15.92 1.47
CA THR A 220 -13.16 -16.56 2.47
C THR A 220 -13.97 -17.73 1.91
N ASP A 221 -13.93 -18.00 0.60
CA ASP A 221 -14.75 -19.00 -0.03
C ASP A 221 -14.02 -20.33 -0.24
N ASP A 222 -14.71 -21.45 -0.02
CA ASP A 222 -14.23 -22.81 -0.29
C ASP A 222 -14.20 -23.13 -1.79
N GLU A 223 -14.77 -22.29 -2.64
CA GLU A 223 -14.79 -22.47 -4.09
C GLU A 223 -13.54 -21.83 -4.74
N PHE A 224 -12.97 -22.54 -5.70
CA PHE A 224 -11.84 -22.06 -6.48
C PHE A 224 -12.25 -20.87 -7.36
N GLY A 225 -11.69 -19.70 -7.07
CA GLY A 225 -11.80 -18.50 -7.90
C GLY A 225 -10.42 -18.05 -8.38
N ALA A 226 -10.33 -17.47 -9.56
CA ALA A 226 -9.09 -16.90 -10.07
C ALA A 226 -9.33 -15.66 -10.93
N LEU A 227 -8.60 -14.56 -10.64
CA LEU A 227 -8.59 -13.36 -11.46
C LEU A 227 -7.30 -13.28 -12.26
N LEU A 228 -7.40 -13.21 -13.60
CA LEU A 228 -6.26 -12.97 -14.47
C LEU A 228 -6.07 -11.47 -14.68
N TYR A 229 -5.16 -10.85 -13.92
CA TYR A 229 -4.91 -9.41 -14.00
C TYR A 229 -3.75 -9.05 -14.95
N LYS A 230 -2.81 -9.99 -15.22
CA LYS A 230 -1.66 -9.75 -16.10
C LYS A 230 -1.23 -10.97 -16.89
N VAL A 231 -0.90 -10.77 -18.17
CA VAL A 231 -0.27 -11.78 -19.03
C VAL A 231 1.12 -11.29 -19.45
N SER A 232 2.18 -12.02 -19.12
CA SER A 232 3.53 -11.70 -19.54
C SER A 232 4.13 -12.82 -20.42
N ARG A 233 4.97 -12.43 -21.40
CA ARG A 233 5.67 -13.34 -22.29
C ARG A 233 7.09 -13.57 -21.78
N ASP A 234 7.43 -14.83 -21.52
CA ASP A 234 8.81 -15.17 -21.18
C ASP A 234 9.68 -15.12 -22.46
N LYS A 235 10.62 -14.16 -22.51
CA LYS A 235 11.53 -13.95 -23.65
C LYS A 235 12.45 -15.17 -23.92
N LYS A 236 12.75 -15.98 -22.88
CA LYS A 236 13.64 -17.16 -23.00
C LYS A 236 12.92 -18.43 -23.47
N ARG A 237 11.64 -18.60 -23.21
CA ARG A 237 10.91 -19.86 -23.45
C ARG A 237 9.84 -19.79 -24.53
N ARG A 238 9.59 -18.66 -25.20
CA ARG A 238 8.48 -18.45 -26.15
C ARG A 238 7.09 -18.87 -25.63
N ARG A 239 6.93 -19.05 -24.31
CA ARG A 239 5.69 -19.44 -23.65
C ARG A 239 5.08 -18.24 -22.92
N CYS A 240 3.77 -18.09 -23.01
CA CYS A 240 3.05 -17.15 -22.16
C CYS A 240 3.05 -17.66 -20.72
N LYS A 241 3.58 -16.91 -19.77
CA LYS A 241 3.31 -17.13 -18.36
C LYS A 241 1.96 -16.46 -18.07
N LYS A 242 0.94 -17.26 -17.85
CA LYS A 242 -0.30 -16.80 -17.22
C LYS A 242 -0.05 -16.75 -15.73
N ARG A 243 -0.17 -15.62 -15.11
CA ARG A 243 -0.20 -15.50 -13.65
C ARG A 243 -1.65 -15.30 -13.26
N SER A 244 -2.19 -16.32 -12.63
CA SER A 244 -3.54 -16.28 -12.03
C SER A 244 -3.33 -16.00 -10.56
N LEU A 245 -3.93 -14.94 -10.05
CA LEU A 245 -4.14 -14.77 -8.62
C LEU A 245 -5.44 -15.49 -8.29
N ILE A 246 -5.40 -16.35 -7.28
CA ILE A 246 -6.58 -16.99 -6.71
C ILE A 246 -7.16 -15.96 -5.75
N VAL A 247 -8.36 -15.53 -6.00
CA VAL A 247 -9.12 -14.59 -5.16
C VAL A 247 -10.28 -15.34 -4.54
#